data_0a2621730eb766d4e04418b9877b872f
#
_entry.id   0a2621730eb766d4e04418b9877b872f
#
_cell.length_a   1.000
_cell.length_b   1.000
_cell.length_c   1.000
_cell.angle_alpha   90.00
_cell.angle_beta   90.00
_cell.angle_gamma   90.00
#
_symmetry.space_group_name_H-M   'P 1'
#
loop_
_entity.id
_entity.type
_entity.pdbx_description
1 polymer ?
#
loop_
_entity_poly.entity_id
_entity_poly.type
_entity_poly.pdbx_seq_one_letter_code
_entity_poly.pdbx_strand_id
1 'polypeptide(L)'
;MQQILSIFGLKFISVSMFRVILFIDCASEFDRRLLRGMMRYSRENGPWLFYRMPSDFLWEQDKEKWVLEWARKWKADAIIGRWDEAKVNLLSRLDIPIVLQNNRTRSDVYSNLTGDYEATGRLAAGYFRKKLFTNYAFYGVRNIIWSEERCRGFREEVENSNGRYYEYKADPYESFVREEAVRWIESLPKPVALFCCDDAHALLITEACRMSGIDIPGDVLLLGVDNDELLCGISDPPISSIELDVEHGGYMTCKLLHEMVQGKVRGPFNVIVNPVGIIERESTLRYNISDQVIEKIVKYIDDSYSTDFQLRELFETVPLSRRSVEMRFRKAMGITVYQYIIMKRVEHMAHLLVTTDRPVADIAYEAGFRDCFNIARVFRKYKGCSPVEYRHNNCVF
;
A
#
# COMPACT_ATOMS: atom_id res chain seq x y z
N MET A 1 -37.44 -36.05 11.32
CA MET A 1 -36.27 -35.35 11.88
C MET A 1 -36.64 -34.06 12.62
N GLN A 2 -37.79 -33.44 12.38
CA GLN A 2 -38.28 -32.26 13.15
C GLN A 2 -38.88 -32.57 14.54
N GLN A 3 -39.29 -33.80 14.81
CA GLN A 3 -39.89 -34.17 16.10
C GLN A 3 -38.90 -34.63 17.18
N ILE A 4 -37.66 -34.94 16.85
CA ILE A 4 -36.65 -35.43 17.82
C ILE A 4 -35.86 -34.28 18.46
N LEU A 5 -35.85 -33.07 17.85
CA LEU A 5 -35.09 -31.88 18.37
C LEU A 5 -35.89 -31.01 19.35
N SER A 6 -37.15 -31.26 19.53
CA SER A 6 -38.02 -30.56 20.51
C SER A 6 -37.76 -30.96 21.98
N ILE A 7 -37.00 -32.00 22.21
CA ILE A 7 -36.79 -32.58 23.57
C ILE A 7 -35.63 -31.85 24.30
N PHE A 8 -34.78 -31.09 23.60
CA PHE A 8 -33.62 -30.43 24.20
C PHE A 8 -33.77 -28.95 24.52
N GLY A 9 -34.96 -28.37 24.41
CA GLY A 9 -35.21 -27.00 24.84
C GLY A 9 -34.33 -25.93 24.18
N LEU A 10 -33.61 -26.25 23.10
CA LEU A 10 -32.84 -25.30 22.31
C LEU A 10 -33.79 -24.43 21.49
N LYS A 11 -34.13 -23.26 22.01
CA LYS A 11 -34.70 -22.18 21.20
C LYS A 11 -33.73 -21.96 20.03
N PHE A 12 -34.14 -22.32 18.82
CA PHE A 12 -33.50 -21.80 17.61
C PHE A 12 -33.63 -20.29 17.67
N ILE A 13 -32.60 -19.60 18.13
CA ILE A 13 -32.43 -18.22 17.83
C ILE A 13 -32.22 -18.23 16.32
N SER A 14 -33.21 -17.80 15.55
CA SER A 14 -33.06 -17.50 14.12
C SER A 14 -32.03 -16.38 14.05
N VAL A 15 -30.75 -16.74 13.97
CA VAL A 15 -29.69 -15.78 13.67
C VAL A 15 -29.95 -15.35 12.25
N SER A 16 -30.53 -14.16 12.08
CA SER A 16 -30.69 -13.54 10.76
C SER A 16 -29.31 -13.36 10.19
N MET A 17 -28.98 -14.18 9.18
CA MET A 17 -27.71 -14.04 8.46
C MET A 17 -27.70 -12.75 7.67
N PHE A 18 -26.67 -11.93 7.87
CA PHE A 18 -26.46 -10.70 7.13
C PHE A 18 -25.97 -10.99 5.70
N ARG A 19 -26.69 -10.54 4.68
CA ARG A 19 -26.49 -10.89 3.27
C ARG A 19 -25.91 -9.73 2.50
N VAL A 20 -24.70 -9.87 2.01
CA VAL A 20 -23.97 -8.81 1.29
C VAL A 20 -23.67 -9.22 -0.15
N ILE A 21 -24.04 -8.40 -1.09
CA ILE A 21 -23.63 -8.56 -2.49
C ILE A 21 -22.30 -7.87 -2.70
N LEU A 22 -21.34 -8.58 -3.29
CA LEU A 22 -20.01 -8.10 -3.59
C LEU A 22 -19.78 -7.96 -5.10
N PHE A 23 -19.46 -6.72 -5.55
CA PHE A 23 -18.94 -6.42 -6.87
C PHE A 23 -17.45 -6.14 -6.80
N ILE A 24 -16.68 -7.15 -6.45
CA ILE A 24 -15.24 -7.09 -6.25
C ILE A 24 -14.60 -8.11 -7.18
N ASP A 25 -13.61 -7.66 -7.95
CA ASP A 25 -12.80 -8.54 -8.79
C ASP A 25 -11.67 -9.11 -7.96
N CYS A 26 -11.66 -10.42 -7.74
CA CYS A 26 -10.61 -11.09 -6.96
C CYS A 26 -9.29 -11.28 -7.74
N ALA A 27 -9.13 -10.68 -8.91
CA ALA A 27 -7.91 -10.78 -9.70
C ALA A 27 -6.74 -10.02 -9.05
N SER A 28 -7.00 -8.83 -8.45
CA SER A 28 -5.97 -8.05 -7.77
C SER A 28 -5.71 -8.51 -6.34
N GLU A 29 -4.47 -8.34 -5.85
CA GLU A 29 -4.16 -8.59 -4.42
C GLU A 29 -4.89 -7.61 -3.52
N PHE A 30 -5.08 -6.36 -3.94
CA PHE A 30 -5.90 -5.39 -3.23
C PHE A 30 -7.29 -5.96 -2.91
N ASP A 31 -8.00 -6.48 -3.90
CA ASP A 31 -9.35 -7.02 -3.71
C ASP A 31 -9.33 -8.30 -2.85
N ARG A 32 -8.32 -9.15 -3.00
CA ARG A 32 -8.16 -10.35 -2.15
C ARG A 32 -7.91 -10.00 -0.69
N ARG A 33 -7.04 -9.01 -0.41
CA ARG A 33 -6.79 -8.49 0.95
C ARG A 33 -8.03 -7.84 1.54
N LEU A 34 -8.77 -7.08 0.75
CA LEU A 34 -10.04 -6.49 1.17
C LEU A 34 -11.03 -7.56 1.66
N LEU A 35 -11.17 -8.64 0.88
CA LEU A 35 -12.02 -9.77 1.25
C LEU A 35 -11.56 -10.48 2.52
N ARG A 36 -10.25 -10.60 2.77
CA ARG A 36 -9.72 -11.16 4.03
C ARG A 36 -10.21 -10.36 5.24
N GLY A 37 -10.15 -9.03 5.16
CA GLY A 37 -10.67 -8.14 6.20
C GLY A 37 -12.16 -8.29 6.43
N MET A 38 -12.95 -8.35 5.35
CA MET A 38 -14.40 -8.60 5.42
C MET A 38 -14.72 -9.96 6.07
N MET A 39 -13.99 -10.99 5.70
CA MET A 39 -14.15 -12.33 6.29
C MET A 39 -13.80 -12.35 7.78
N ARG A 40 -12.77 -11.61 8.20
CA ARG A 40 -12.41 -11.46 9.61
C ARG A 40 -13.55 -10.82 10.39
N TYR A 41 -14.10 -9.70 9.91
CA TYR A 41 -15.23 -9.05 10.56
C TYR A 41 -16.45 -10.00 10.71
N SER A 42 -16.77 -10.71 9.64
CA SER A 42 -17.87 -11.67 9.62
C SER A 42 -17.72 -12.80 10.66
N ARG A 43 -16.51 -13.31 10.85
CA ARG A 43 -16.24 -14.35 11.86
C ARG A 43 -16.40 -13.82 13.30
N GLU A 44 -16.03 -12.58 13.54
CA GLU A 44 -16.06 -11.97 14.87
C GLU A 44 -17.44 -11.43 15.25
N ASN A 45 -18.25 -11.00 14.28
CA ASN A 45 -19.49 -10.24 14.53
C ASN A 45 -20.77 -10.94 14.03
N GLY A 46 -20.70 -12.22 13.74
CA GLY A 46 -21.86 -13.05 13.36
C GLY A 46 -21.76 -13.59 11.93
N PRO A 47 -22.60 -14.59 11.58
CA PRO A 47 -22.52 -15.20 10.28
C PRO A 47 -23.02 -14.25 9.20
N TRP A 48 -22.12 -13.84 8.31
CA TRP A 48 -22.43 -13.09 7.11
C TRP A 48 -22.42 -14.03 5.90
N LEU A 49 -23.30 -13.77 4.94
CA LEU A 49 -23.35 -14.48 3.69
C LEU A 49 -22.97 -13.53 2.57
N PHE A 50 -21.77 -13.74 2.02
CA PHE A 50 -21.26 -12.94 0.90
C PHE A 50 -21.66 -13.59 -0.43
N TYR A 51 -22.26 -12.79 -1.29
CA TYR A 51 -22.61 -13.19 -2.63
C TYR A 51 -21.76 -12.45 -3.64
N ARG A 52 -20.73 -13.09 -4.17
CA ARG A 52 -19.82 -12.50 -5.14
C ARG A 52 -20.40 -12.60 -6.55
N MET A 53 -20.53 -11.46 -7.21
CA MET A 53 -20.86 -11.45 -8.63
C MET A 53 -19.64 -11.89 -9.45
N PRO A 54 -19.81 -12.71 -10.49
CA PRO A 54 -18.73 -13.09 -11.40
C PRO A 54 -18.10 -11.85 -12.06
N SER A 55 -16.76 -11.89 -12.28
CA SER A 55 -16.01 -10.80 -12.93
C SER A 55 -16.52 -10.46 -14.32
N ASP A 56 -16.93 -11.46 -15.09
CA ASP A 56 -17.48 -11.30 -16.44
C ASP A 56 -18.74 -10.44 -16.46
N PHE A 57 -19.48 -10.45 -15.36
CA PHE A 57 -20.68 -9.66 -15.17
C PHE A 57 -20.42 -8.16 -15.09
N LEU A 58 -19.19 -7.74 -14.74
CA LEU A 58 -18.80 -6.34 -14.68
C LEU A 58 -18.82 -5.67 -16.07
N TRP A 59 -18.76 -6.45 -17.14
CA TRP A 59 -18.70 -5.99 -18.54
C TRP A 59 -20.03 -6.09 -19.27
N GLU A 60 -21.08 -6.69 -18.66
CA GLU A 60 -22.40 -6.82 -19.31
C GLU A 60 -23.17 -5.50 -19.36
N GLN A 61 -23.88 -5.30 -20.46
CA GLN A 61 -24.87 -4.23 -20.60
C GLN A 61 -26.09 -4.59 -19.73
N ASP A 62 -26.72 -3.60 -19.06
CA ASP A 62 -27.88 -3.78 -18.18
C ASP A 62 -27.59 -4.54 -16.85
N LYS A 63 -26.34 -4.67 -16.43
CA LYS A 63 -25.96 -5.31 -15.15
C LYS A 63 -26.73 -4.74 -13.94
N GLU A 64 -27.14 -3.47 -14.01
CA GLU A 64 -27.88 -2.77 -12.96
C GLU A 64 -29.24 -3.38 -12.68
N LYS A 65 -29.99 -3.75 -13.73
CA LYS A 65 -31.31 -4.39 -13.59
C LYS A 65 -31.18 -5.77 -12.93
N TRP A 66 -30.17 -6.52 -13.35
CA TRP A 66 -29.86 -7.81 -12.78
C TRP A 66 -29.55 -7.74 -11.29
N VAL A 67 -28.76 -6.79 -10.90
CA VAL A 67 -28.41 -6.59 -9.47
C VAL A 67 -29.65 -6.24 -8.65
N LEU A 68 -30.50 -5.37 -9.15
CA LEU A 68 -31.76 -5.03 -8.51
C LEU A 68 -32.66 -6.26 -8.30
N GLU A 69 -32.83 -7.08 -9.34
CA GLU A 69 -33.62 -8.29 -9.25
C GLU A 69 -33.01 -9.31 -8.26
N TRP A 70 -31.71 -9.46 -8.34
CA TRP A 70 -30.96 -10.36 -7.47
C TRP A 70 -30.99 -9.91 -6.01
N ALA A 71 -30.76 -8.65 -5.74
CA ALA A 71 -30.79 -8.09 -4.39
C ALA A 71 -32.19 -8.31 -3.76
N ARG A 72 -33.28 -8.11 -4.53
CA ARG A 72 -34.65 -8.35 -4.07
C ARG A 72 -34.93 -9.84 -3.85
N LYS A 73 -34.60 -10.71 -4.83
CA LYS A 73 -34.81 -12.14 -4.76
C LYS A 73 -34.06 -12.76 -3.60
N TRP A 74 -32.85 -12.29 -3.35
CA TRP A 74 -31.95 -12.79 -2.34
C TRP A 74 -32.12 -12.12 -0.97
N LYS A 75 -32.90 -11.04 -0.93
CA LYS A 75 -33.13 -10.19 0.24
C LYS A 75 -31.79 -9.72 0.81
N ALA A 76 -30.98 -9.07 -0.03
CA ALA A 76 -29.70 -8.51 0.37
C ALA A 76 -29.89 -7.39 1.39
N ASP A 77 -29.03 -7.38 2.41
CA ASP A 77 -29.01 -6.35 3.46
C ASP A 77 -28.07 -5.20 3.12
N ALA A 78 -27.08 -5.42 2.24
CA ALA A 78 -26.11 -4.41 1.80
C ALA A 78 -25.43 -4.77 0.46
N ILE A 79 -24.80 -3.78 -0.16
CA ILE A 79 -23.98 -3.93 -1.38
C ILE A 79 -22.61 -3.27 -1.17
N ILE A 80 -21.54 -3.94 -1.60
CA ILE A 80 -20.19 -3.40 -1.67
C ILE A 80 -19.63 -3.61 -3.07
N GLY A 81 -18.97 -2.62 -3.65
CA GLY A 81 -18.17 -2.83 -4.85
C GLY A 81 -18.03 -1.67 -5.79
N ARG A 82 -17.47 -1.99 -6.97
CA ARG A 82 -17.20 -1.04 -8.04
C ARG A 82 -18.47 -0.76 -8.83
N TRP A 83 -18.83 0.52 -8.91
CA TRP A 83 -20.01 0.94 -9.61
C TRP A 83 -19.81 2.28 -10.31
N ASP A 84 -20.34 2.43 -11.50
CA ASP A 84 -20.37 3.72 -12.18
C ASP A 84 -21.43 4.61 -11.53
N GLU A 85 -21.06 5.80 -11.08
CA GLU A 85 -21.94 6.71 -10.36
C GLU A 85 -23.18 7.08 -11.17
N ALA A 86 -23.07 7.22 -12.48
CA ALA A 86 -24.22 7.48 -13.37
C ALA A 86 -25.30 6.37 -13.30
N LYS A 87 -24.90 5.16 -12.90
CA LYS A 87 -25.75 3.98 -12.85
C LYS A 87 -26.16 3.57 -11.44
N VAL A 88 -25.53 4.13 -10.40
CA VAL A 88 -25.84 3.85 -8.98
C VAL A 88 -27.27 4.28 -8.64
N ASN A 89 -27.84 5.27 -9.30
CA ASN A 89 -29.19 5.74 -9.08
C ASN A 89 -30.27 4.64 -9.21
N LEU A 90 -29.99 3.56 -9.93
CA LEU A 90 -30.89 2.42 -9.98
C LEU A 90 -30.88 1.61 -8.67
N LEU A 91 -29.74 1.57 -7.99
CA LEU A 91 -29.58 0.83 -6.71
C LEU A 91 -30.25 1.56 -5.54
N SER A 92 -30.49 2.88 -5.63
CA SER A 92 -31.21 3.64 -4.61
C SER A 92 -32.64 3.13 -4.38
N ARG A 93 -33.21 2.39 -5.35
CA ARG A 93 -34.52 1.73 -5.24
C ARG A 93 -34.55 0.53 -4.29
N LEU A 94 -33.39 0.12 -3.75
CA LEU A 94 -33.30 -1.02 -2.85
C LEU A 94 -33.49 -0.65 -1.38
N ASP A 95 -33.30 0.63 -1.03
CA ASP A 95 -33.36 1.13 0.36
C ASP A 95 -32.44 0.33 1.33
N ILE A 96 -31.26 -0.06 0.84
CA ILE A 96 -30.23 -0.77 1.62
C ILE A 96 -28.90 0.00 1.53
N PRO A 97 -28.01 -0.12 2.55
CA PRO A 97 -26.70 0.48 2.53
C PRO A 97 -25.84 0.01 1.36
N ILE A 98 -25.14 0.97 0.75
CA ILE A 98 -24.21 0.74 -0.36
C ILE A 98 -22.87 1.40 -0.03
N VAL A 99 -21.78 0.65 -0.19
CA VAL A 99 -20.41 1.16 -0.13
C VAL A 99 -19.76 1.00 -1.51
N LEU A 100 -19.31 2.11 -2.07
CA LEU A 100 -18.72 2.16 -3.40
C LEU A 100 -17.20 2.15 -3.32
N GLN A 101 -16.58 1.30 -4.12
CA GLN A 101 -15.16 1.34 -4.44
C GLN A 101 -15.01 1.90 -5.86
N ASN A 102 -15.17 3.21 -6.03
CA ASN A 102 -15.16 3.83 -7.34
C ASN A 102 -13.73 4.22 -7.76
N ASN A 103 -13.38 3.94 -9.03
CA ASN A 103 -12.07 4.26 -9.56
C ASN A 103 -11.98 5.69 -10.16
N ARG A 104 -13.09 6.34 -10.41
CA ARG A 104 -13.11 7.66 -11.11
C ARG A 104 -13.37 8.81 -10.16
N THR A 105 -14.37 8.68 -9.29
CA THR A 105 -14.81 9.73 -8.36
C THR A 105 -15.26 9.13 -7.05
N ARG A 106 -15.22 9.90 -5.97
CA ARG A 106 -15.94 9.57 -4.73
C ARG A 106 -17.39 10.01 -4.85
N SER A 107 -18.30 9.23 -4.31
CA SER A 107 -19.71 9.59 -4.24
C SER A 107 -19.98 10.50 -3.04
N ASP A 108 -20.79 11.54 -3.25
CA ASP A 108 -21.30 12.38 -2.16
C ASP A 108 -22.63 11.84 -1.59
N VAL A 109 -23.21 10.83 -2.24
CA VAL A 109 -24.51 10.23 -1.87
C VAL A 109 -24.33 8.90 -1.14
N TYR A 110 -23.33 8.11 -1.53
CA TYR A 110 -23.05 6.79 -0.96
C TYR A 110 -21.74 6.77 -0.20
N SER A 111 -21.63 5.86 0.73
CA SER A 111 -20.36 5.63 1.43
C SER A 111 -19.29 5.12 0.46
N ASN A 112 -18.05 5.54 0.68
CA ASN A 112 -16.93 5.16 -0.17
C ASN A 112 -15.93 4.30 0.59
N LEU A 113 -15.39 3.29 -0.09
CA LEU A 113 -14.14 2.66 0.25
C LEU A 113 -13.07 3.27 -0.67
N THR A 114 -12.15 4.02 -0.11
CA THR A 114 -11.17 4.83 -0.84
C THR A 114 -9.82 4.80 -0.12
N GLY A 115 -8.78 5.41 -0.68
CA GLY A 115 -7.47 5.51 -0.06
C GLY A 115 -7.04 6.94 0.26
N ASP A 116 -6.06 7.10 1.16
CA ASP A 116 -5.25 8.33 1.25
C ASP A 116 -4.15 8.26 0.18
N TYR A 117 -4.58 8.52 -1.05
CA TYR A 117 -3.73 8.39 -2.23
C TYR A 117 -2.66 9.48 -2.30
N GLU A 118 -2.95 10.69 -1.80
CA GLU A 118 -1.94 11.75 -1.72
C GLU A 118 -0.86 11.42 -0.69
N ALA A 119 -1.22 10.89 0.49
CA ALA A 119 -0.23 10.42 1.45
C ALA A 119 0.67 9.32 0.86
N THR A 120 0.10 8.43 0.03
CA THR A 120 0.87 7.41 -0.70
C THR A 120 1.91 8.06 -1.62
N GLY A 121 1.52 9.08 -2.39
CA GLY A 121 2.43 9.84 -3.25
C GLY A 121 3.51 10.57 -2.47
N ARG A 122 3.16 11.25 -1.37
CA ARG A 122 4.12 11.93 -0.48
C ARG A 122 5.12 10.94 0.14
N LEU A 123 4.65 9.75 0.52
CA LEU A 123 5.53 8.69 1.05
C LEU A 123 6.57 8.25 0.01
N ALA A 124 6.17 8.06 -1.26
CA ALA A 124 7.07 7.71 -2.36
C ALA A 124 8.15 8.78 -2.57
N ALA A 125 7.76 10.05 -2.65
CA ALA A 125 8.69 11.16 -2.84
C ALA A 125 9.68 11.30 -1.66
N GLY A 126 9.18 11.21 -0.42
CA GLY A 126 10.00 11.22 0.78
C GLY A 126 11.01 10.07 0.83
N TYR A 127 10.60 8.88 0.37
CA TYR A 127 11.48 7.73 0.25
C TYR A 127 12.61 7.96 -0.76
N PHE A 128 12.30 8.39 -1.97
CA PHE A 128 13.30 8.67 -3.00
C PHE A 128 14.26 9.81 -2.62
N ARG A 129 13.77 10.82 -1.89
CA ARG A 129 14.62 11.89 -1.35
C ARG A 129 15.68 11.33 -0.38
N LYS A 130 15.30 10.38 0.48
CA LYS A 130 16.24 9.69 1.36
C LYS A 130 17.29 8.87 0.58
N LYS A 131 16.95 8.40 -0.62
CA LYS A 131 17.86 7.73 -1.56
C LYS A 131 18.73 8.74 -2.36
N LEU A 132 18.63 10.05 -2.08
CA LEU A 132 19.41 11.15 -2.67
C LEU A 132 19.19 11.38 -4.16
N PHE A 133 18.03 11.01 -4.68
CA PHE A 133 17.67 11.32 -6.07
C PHE A 133 17.22 12.77 -6.22
N THR A 134 17.44 13.34 -7.40
CA THR A 134 17.05 14.71 -7.77
C THR A 134 16.15 14.76 -9.01
N ASN A 135 16.15 13.68 -9.82
CA ASN A 135 15.21 13.50 -10.91
C ASN A 135 14.13 12.51 -10.45
N TYR A 136 12.89 12.91 -10.56
CA TYR A 136 11.72 12.13 -10.12
C TYR A 136 10.74 12.01 -11.26
N ALA A 137 10.23 10.81 -11.48
CA ALA A 137 9.26 10.56 -12.52
C ALA A 137 8.03 9.84 -11.96
N PHE A 138 6.87 10.09 -12.54
CA PHE A 138 5.63 9.40 -12.23
C PHE A 138 5.05 8.76 -13.50
N TYR A 139 4.70 7.48 -13.41
CA TYR A 139 3.95 6.77 -14.43
C TYR A 139 2.56 6.41 -13.90
N GLY A 140 1.51 6.88 -14.55
CA GLY A 140 0.13 6.66 -14.10
C GLY A 140 -0.89 6.55 -15.21
N VAL A 141 -2.17 6.56 -14.81
CA VAL A 141 -3.34 6.43 -15.69
C VAL A 141 -4.23 7.65 -15.51
N ARG A 142 -4.71 8.22 -16.64
CA ARG A 142 -5.59 9.40 -16.66
C ARG A 142 -6.98 9.07 -16.14
N ASN A 143 -7.65 10.06 -15.52
CA ASN A 143 -9.05 9.97 -15.10
C ASN A 143 -9.33 8.81 -14.12
N ILE A 144 -8.33 8.36 -13.41
CA ILE A 144 -8.41 7.35 -12.35
C ILE A 144 -8.00 8.01 -11.04
N ILE A 145 -8.92 8.10 -10.09
CA ILE A 145 -8.75 8.91 -8.87
C ILE A 145 -7.50 8.54 -8.07
N TRP A 146 -7.25 7.24 -7.87
CA TRP A 146 -6.09 6.79 -7.11
C TRP A 146 -4.76 7.10 -7.81
N SER A 147 -4.73 7.08 -9.16
CA SER A 147 -3.54 7.46 -9.94
C SER A 147 -3.32 8.98 -9.91
N GLU A 148 -4.38 9.76 -10.11
CA GLU A 148 -4.31 11.23 -10.13
C GLU A 148 -3.90 11.81 -8.77
N GLU A 149 -4.46 11.29 -7.68
CA GLU A 149 -4.14 11.76 -6.33
C GLU A 149 -2.76 11.30 -5.87
N ARG A 150 -2.33 10.06 -6.18
CA ARG A 150 -0.94 9.61 -5.97
C ARG A 150 0.05 10.53 -6.71
N CYS A 151 -0.25 10.84 -7.97
CA CYS A 151 0.52 11.79 -8.76
C CYS A 151 0.62 13.16 -8.11
N ARG A 152 -0.50 13.72 -7.65
CA ARG A 152 -0.56 15.04 -7.02
C ARG A 152 0.30 15.08 -5.75
N GLY A 153 0.10 14.15 -4.82
CA GLY A 153 0.88 14.09 -3.59
C GLY A 153 2.38 13.86 -3.82
N PHE A 154 2.74 13.07 -4.84
CA PHE A 154 4.13 12.86 -5.22
C PHE A 154 4.75 14.13 -5.81
N ARG A 155 4.07 14.79 -6.75
CA ARG A 155 4.53 16.03 -7.37
C ARG A 155 4.74 17.15 -6.36
N GLU A 156 3.76 17.41 -5.51
CA GLU A 156 3.84 18.46 -4.48
C GLU A 156 5.06 18.28 -3.58
N GLU A 157 5.33 17.07 -3.11
CA GLU A 157 6.47 16.78 -2.26
C GLU A 157 7.82 16.90 -3.01
N VAL A 158 7.86 16.53 -4.30
CA VAL A 158 9.05 16.70 -5.16
C VAL A 158 9.34 18.18 -5.39
N GLU A 159 8.33 18.98 -5.76
CA GLU A 159 8.47 20.41 -6.00
C GLU A 159 8.90 21.16 -4.74
N ASN A 160 8.34 20.84 -3.57
CA ASN A 160 8.73 21.39 -2.27
C ASN A 160 10.20 21.10 -1.90
N SER A 161 10.77 20.02 -2.45
CA SER A 161 12.18 19.65 -2.24
C SER A 161 13.13 20.14 -3.35
N ASN A 162 12.67 20.99 -4.27
CA ASN A 162 13.40 21.45 -5.46
C ASN A 162 13.89 20.31 -6.38
N GLY A 163 13.17 19.21 -6.41
CA GLY A 163 13.40 18.09 -7.34
C GLY A 163 12.94 18.40 -8.76
N ARG A 164 13.55 17.77 -9.76
CA ARG A 164 13.08 17.82 -11.15
C ARG A 164 12.00 16.75 -11.34
N TYR A 165 10.83 17.18 -11.79
CA TYR A 165 9.66 16.31 -11.93
C TYR A 165 9.32 16.04 -13.40
N TYR A 166 9.02 14.78 -13.70
CA TYR A 166 8.58 14.29 -15.01
C TYR A 166 7.35 13.41 -14.83
N GLU A 167 6.38 13.46 -15.73
CA GLU A 167 5.22 12.59 -15.64
C GLU A 167 4.77 12.06 -16.99
N TYR A 168 4.19 10.87 -16.96
CA TYR A 168 3.43 10.29 -18.03
C TYR A 168 2.15 9.68 -17.47
N LYS A 169 1.04 9.95 -18.14
CA LYS A 169 -0.25 9.37 -17.82
C LYS A 169 -0.85 8.72 -19.06
N ALA A 170 -0.88 7.41 -19.05
CA ALA A 170 -1.47 6.61 -20.11
C ALA A 170 -2.98 6.79 -20.18
N ASP A 171 -3.56 6.53 -21.36
CA ASP A 171 -5.00 6.38 -21.49
C ASP A 171 -5.47 5.11 -20.74
N PRO A 172 -6.59 5.11 -20.03
CA PRO A 172 -7.09 3.95 -19.30
C PRO A 172 -7.26 2.67 -20.14
N TYR A 173 -7.55 2.83 -21.43
CA TYR A 173 -7.76 1.70 -22.36
C TYR A 173 -6.46 1.20 -23.01
N GLU A 174 -5.40 2.01 -22.95
CA GLU A 174 -4.09 1.75 -23.56
C GLU A 174 -2.96 1.77 -22.54
N SER A 175 -3.28 1.72 -21.25
CA SER A 175 -2.30 1.89 -20.16
C SER A 175 -1.21 0.84 -20.10
N PHE A 176 -1.36 -0.27 -20.83
CA PHE A 176 -0.38 -1.36 -20.92
C PHE A 176 0.31 -1.43 -22.29
N VAL A 177 0.31 -0.34 -23.08
CA VAL A 177 1.04 -0.27 -24.35
C VAL A 177 2.54 -0.09 -24.08
N ARG A 178 3.32 -1.15 -24.34
CA ARG A 178 4.76 -1.21 -24.02
C ARG A 178 5.59 -0.22 -24.81
N GLU A 179 5.26 -0.02 -26.08
CA GLU A 179 6.00 0.87 -26.98
C GLU A 179 5.96 2.32 -26.54
N GLU A 180 4.86 2.77 -25.94
CA GLU A 180 4.76 4.12 -25.37
C GLU A 180 5.58 4.25 -24.09
N ALA A 181 5.53 3.24 -23.22
CA ALA A 181 6.33 3.19 -22.02
C ALA A 181 7.83 3.21 -22.35
N VAL A 182 8.27 2.44 -23.37
CA VAL A 182 9.65 2.42 -23.87
C VAL A 182 10.09 3.81 -24.31
N ARG A 183 9.35 4.46 -25.21
CA ARG A 183 9.69 5.79 -25.72
C ARG A 183 9.80 6.83 -24.60
N TRP A 184 8.90 6.76 -23.65
CA TRP A 184 8.90 7.71 -22.53
C TRP A 184 10.08 7.46 -21.58
N ILE A 185 10.33 6.20 -21.17
CA ILE A 185 11.43 5.89 -20.24
C ILE A 185 12.81 6.21 -20.84
N GLU A 186 12.99 6.05 -22.15
CA GLU A 186 14.21 6.44 -22.86
C GLU A 186 14.45 7.95 -22.84
N SER A 187 13.39 8.76 -22.85
CA SER A 187 13.46 10.22 -22.85
C SER A 187 13.85 10.81 -21.50
N LEU A 188 13.73 10.05 -20.40
CA LEU A 188 14.00 10.54 -19.06
C LEU A 188 15.51 10.72 -18.79
N PRO A 189 15.93 11.74 -18.04
CA PRO A 189 17.31 11.84 -17.57
C PRO A 189 17.64 10.69 -16.62
N LYS A 190 18.86 10.18 -16.68
CA LYS A 190 19.35 9.11 -15.79
C LYS A 190 20.43 9.67 -14.85
N PRO A 191 20.51 9.20 -13.58
CA PRO A 191 19.55 8.31 -12.94
C PRO A 191 18.27 9.02 -12.55
N VAL A 192 17.15 8.28 -12.52
CA VAL A 192 15.83 8.78 -12.17
C VAL A 192 15.13 7.86 -11.16
N ALA A 193 14.40 8.44 -10.22
CA ALA A 193 13.53 7.72 -9.29
C ALA A 193 12.09 7.73 -9.84
N LEU A 194 11.59 6.58 -10.23
CA LEU A 194 10.30 6.40 -10.88
C LEU A 194 9.28 5.77 -9.95
N PHE A 195 8.20 6.50 -9.71
CA PHE A 195 7.03 6.03 -8.98
C PHE A 195 5.92 5.64 -9.95
N CYS A 196 5.51 4.38 -9.94
CA CYS A 196 4.38 3.87 -10.70
C CYS A 196 3.11 3.90 -9.86
N CYS A 197 2.00 4.15 -10.52
CA CYS A 197 0.71 4.27 -9.85
C CYS A 197 0.23 2.98 -9.16
N ASP A 198 0.70 1.82 -9.59
CA ASP A 198 0.49 0.50 -8.98
C ASP A 198 1.59 -0.49 -9.42
N ASP A 199 1.56 -1.72 -8.90
CA ASP A 199 2.56 -2.76 -9.18
C ASP A 199 2.43 -3.34 -10.60
N ALA A 200 1.23 -3.35 -11.18
CA ALA A 200 1.04 -3.83 -12.56
C ALA A 200 1.72 -2.89 -13.57
N HIS A 201 1.61 -1.56 -13.35
CA HIS A 201 2.33 -0.59 -14.17
C HIS A 201 3.83 -0.56 -13.86
N ALA A 202 4.24 -0.86 -12.61
CA ALA A 202 5.65 -1.02 -12.30
C ALA A 202 6.26 -2.23 -13.04
N LEU A 203 5.54 -3.35 -13.14
CA LEU A 203 5.96 -4.50 -13.94
C LEU A 203 6.08 -4.15 -15.43
N LEU A 204 5.11 -3.41 -15.98
CA LEU A 204 5.18 -2.90 -17.35
C LEU A 204 6.46 -2.06 -17.60
N ILE A 205 6.79 -1.17 -16.66
CA ILE A 205 8.00 -0.34 -16.74
C ILE A 205 9.26 -1.19 -16.65
N THR A 206 9.29 -2.24 -15.82
CA THR A 206 10.41 -3.18 -15.77
C THR A 206 10.64 -3.85 -17.13
N GLU A 207 9.55 -4.29 -17.77
CA GLU A 207 9.61 -4.87 -19.12
C GLU A 207 10.12 -3.84 -20.15
N ALA A 208 9.63 -2.61 -20.10
CA ALA A 208 10.06 -1.52 -20.98
C ALA A 208 11.57 -1.19 -20.80
N CYS A 209 12.04 -1.10 -19.55
CA CYS A 209 13.46 -0.90 -19.25
C CYS A 209 14.32 -2.04 -19.85
N ARG A 210 13.89 -3.29 -19.69
CA ARG A 210 14.59 -4.45 -20.25
C ARG A 210 14.66 -4.39 -21.78
N MET A 211 13.58 -4.01 -22.46
CA MET A 211 13.54 -3.86 -23.92
C MET A 211 14.51 -2.77 -24.41
N SER A 212 14.72 -1.72 -23.63
CA SER A 212 15.61 -0.59 -23.94
C SER A 212 17.03 -0.76 -23.41
N GLY A 213 17.35 -1.83 -22.71
CA GLY A 213 18.67 -2.04 -22.08
C GLY A 213 18.94 -1.04 -20.93
N ILE A 214 17.90 -0.51 -20.31
CA ILE A 214 17.98 0.41 -19.16
C ILE A 214 18.05 -0.42 -17.88
N ASP A 215 19.03 -0.13 -17.04
CA ASP A 215 19.29 -0.88 -15.81
C ASP A 215 18.37 -0.45 -14.64
N ILE A 216 17.81 -1.43 -13.94
CA ILE A 216 17.11 -1.25 -12.66
C ILE A 216 17.88 -2.04 -11.60
N PRO A 217 18.33 -1.41 -10.52
CA PRO A 217 18.12 -0.01 -10.10
C PRO A 217 19.17 1.00 -10.58
N GLY A 218 20.05 0.63 -11.52
CA GLY A 218 21.17 1.46 -11.97
C GLY A 218 20.76 2.81 -12.55
N ASP A 219 19.98 2.79 -13.60
CA ASP A 219 19.50 3.99 -14.30
C ASP A 219 18.16 4.47 -13.76
N VAL A 220 17.31 3.53 -13.35
CA VAL A 220 15.94 3.77 -12.88
C VAL A 220 15.72 3.09 -11.54
N LEU A 221 15.49 3.88 -10.50
CA LEU A 221 14.96 3.38 -9.23
C LEU A 221 13.44 3.23 -9.37
N LEU A 222 12.89 2.03 -9.16
CA LEU A 222 11.48 1.75 -9.46
C LEU A 222 10.70 1.38 -8.22
N LEU A 223 9.57 2.07 -7.98
CA LEU A 223 8.66 1.83 -6.86
C LEU A 223 7.22 1.69 -7.35
N GLY A 224 6.54 0.62 -6.91
CA GLY A 224 5.12 0.38 -7.14
C GLY A 224 4.26 0.67 -5.91
N VAL A 225 2.99 0.26 -5.98
CA VAL A 225 2.01 0.33 -4.88
C VAL A 225 1.12 -0.91 -4.92
N ASP A 226 0.59 -1.30 -3.77
CA ASP A 226 -0.32 -2.40 -3.41
C ASP A 226 0.41 -3.62 -2.82
N ASN A 227 1.71 -3.73 -3.00
CA ASN A 227 2.52 -4.86 -2.56
C ASN A 227 1.94 -6.21 -3.00
N ASP A 228 1.60 -6.31 -4.29
CA ASP A 228 1.21 -7.60 -4.90
C ASP A 228 2.45 -8.49 -5.00
N GLU A 229 2.55 -9.47 -4.10
CA GLU A 229 3.72 -10.34 -3.99
C GLU A 229 4.02 -11.11 -5.28
N LEU A 230 2.99 -11.46 -6.05
CA LEU A 230 3.14 -12.18 -7.30
C LEU A 230 3.73 -11.28 -8.38
N LEU A 231 3.17 -10.07 -8.57
CA LEU A 231 3.65 -9.12 -9.56
C LEU A 231 5.03 -8.59 -9.20
N CYS A 232 5.26 -8.25 -7.94
CA CYS A 232 6.56 -7.81 -7.46
C CYS A 232 7.63 -8.89 -7.57
N GLY A 233 7.27 -10.14 -7.31
CA GLY A 233 8.21 -11.28 -7.30
C GLY A 233 8.52 -11.85 -8.68
N ILE A 234 7.60 -11.78 -9.66
CA ILE A 234 7.85 -12.25 -11.03
C ILE A 234 8.74 -11.27 -11.81
N SER A 235 8.81 -10.03 -11.39
CA SER A 235 9.67 -9.02 -11.98
C SER A 235 11.14 -9.33 -11.76
N ASP A 236 11.98 -8.93 -12.71
CA ASP A 236 13.44 -9.01 -12.60
C ASP A 236 14.04 -7.64 -13.00
N PRO A 237 14.57 -6.88 -11.98
CA PRO A 237 14.64 -7.25 -10.56
C PRO A 237 13.27 -7.20 -9.85
N PRO A 238 13.13 -7.86 -8.66
CA PRO A 238 11.93 -7.79 -7.85
C PRO A 238 11.57 -6.35 -7.45
N ILE A 239 10.28 -5.99 -7.57
CA ILE A 239 9.79 -4.61 -7.41
C ILE A 239 9.56 -4.28 -5.95
N SER A 240 10.15 -3.19 -5.48
CA SER A 240 9.79 -2.52 -4.22
C SER A 240 8.41 -1.86 -4.35
N SER A 241 7.59 -1.95 -3.32
CA SER A 241 6.22 -1.47 -3.39
C SER A 241 5.76 -0.85 -2.07
N ILE A 242 4.85 0.11 -2.16
CA ILE A 242 4.16 0.68 -1.00
C ILE A 242 3.05 -0.27 -0.57
N GLU A 243 3.10 -0.69 0.67
CA GLU A 243 2.04 -1.48 1.29
C GLU A 243 0.92 -0.59 1.84
N LEU A 244 -0.32 -1.05 1.65
CA LEU A 244 -1.53 -0.40 2.11
C LEU A 244 -2.25 -1.26 3.16
N ASP A 245 -2.99 -0.63 4.10
CA ASP A 245 -3.79 -1.32 5.14
C ASP A 245 -5.14 -1.86 4.62
N VAL A 246 -5.12 -2.52 3.47
CA VAL A 246 -6.32 -2.95 2.74
C VAL A 246 -7.19 -3.90 3.55
N GLU A 247 -6.59 -4.79 4.31
CA GLU A 247 -7.32 -5.74 5.16
C GLU A 247 -8.14 -5.04 6.24
N HIS A 248 -7.54 -4.02 6.87
CA HIS A 248 -8.25 -3.15 7.80
C HIS A 248 -9.38 -2.38 7.10
N GLY A 249 -9.15 -1.87 5.90
CA GLY A 249 -10.19 -1.24 5.08
C GLY A 249 -11.40 -2.14 4.85
N GLY A 250 -11.17 -3.41 4.54
CA GLY A 250 -12.23 -4.42 4.39
C GLY A 250 -13.01 -4.68 5.68
N TYR A 251 -12.30 -4.79 6.80
CA TYR A 251 -12.88 -4.93 8.13
C TYR A 251 -13.78 -3.73 8.49
N MET A 252 -13.27 -2.53 8.31
CA MET A 252 -14.00 -1.28 8.60
C MET A 252 -15.19 -1.06 7.68
N THR A 253 -15.12 -1.52 6.42
CA THR A 253 -16.26 -1.48 5.49
C THR A 253 -17.42 -2.34 6.01
N CYS A 254 -17.15 -3.55 6.48
CA CYS A 254 -18.17 -4.40 7.07
C CYS A 254 -18.72 -3.82 8.38
N LYS A 255 -17.87 -3.24 9.23
CA LYS A 255 -18.29 -2.56 10.45
C LYS A 255 -19.25 -1.41 10.13
N LEU A 256 -18.90 -0.54 9.19
CA LEU A 256 -19.73 0.56 8.75
C LEU A 256 -21.10 0.07 8.26
N LEU A 257 -21.15 -0.93 7.38
CA LEU A 257 -22.41 -1.51 6.89
C LEU A 257 -23.27 -2.05 8.02
N HIS A 258 -22.66 -2.76 8.96
CA HIS A 258 -23.37 -3.32 10.09
C HIS A 258 -24.01 -2.22 10.98
N GLU A 259 -23.28 -1.13 11.22
CA GLU A 259 -23.78 0.05 11.97
C GLU A 259 -24.88 0.79 11.20
N MET A 260 -24.76 0.89 9.86
CA MET A 260 -25.80 1.49 9.02
C MET A 260 -27.10 0.69 9.04
N VAL A 261 -27.05 -0.63 8.90
CA VAL A 261 -28.23 -1.51 8.96
C VAL A 261 -28.89 -1.49 10.34
N GLN A 262 -28.10 -1.36 11.40
CA GLN A 262 -28.62 -1.19 12.75
C GLN A 262 -29.19 0.21 13.05
N GLY A 263 -29.11 1.14 12.09
CA GLY A 263 -29.58 2.52 12.24
C GLY A 263 -28.72 3.37 13.19
N LYS A 264 -27.53 2.89 13.57
CA LYS A 264 -26.59 3.61 14.44
C LYS A 264 -25.90 4.77 13.74
N VAL A 265 -25.72 4.63 12.44
CA VAL A 265 -25.02 5.59 11.58
C VAL A 265 -25.88 5.90 10.37
N ARG A 266 -25.97 7.18 9.98
CA ARG A 266 -26.73 7.64 8.82
C ARG A 266 -25.88 8.61 8.00
N GLY A 267 -25.96 8.49 6.68
CA GLY A 267 -25.27 9.34 5.69
C GLY A 267 -24.07 8.64 5.06
N PRO A 268 -23.46 9.29 4.07
CA PRO A 268 -22.26 8.77 3.42
C PRO A 268 -21.01 8.94 4.31
N PHE A 269 -20.17 7.90 4.37
CA PHE A 269 -18.90 7.89 5.08
C PHE A 269 -17.80 7.37 4.19
N ASN A 270 -16.57 7.82 4.43
CA ASN A 270 -15.39 7.31 3.75
C ASN A 270 -14.64 6.34 4.66
N VAL A 271 -14.52 5.08 4.22
CA VAL A 271 -13.54 4.13 4.76
C VAL A 271 -12.24 4.37 4.02
N ILE A 272 -11.20 4.79 4.73
CA ILE A 272 -9.93 5.19 4.13
C ILE A 272 -8.91 4.11 4.36
N VAL A 273 -8.30 3.63 3.26
CA VAL A 273 -7.14 2.74 3.26
C VAL A 273 -5.87 3.60 3.23
N ASN A 274 -4.99 3.41 4.21
CA ASN A 274 -3.79 4.23 4.38
C ASN A 274 -2.53 3.51 3.89
N PRO A 275 -1.48 4.23 3.47
CA PRO A 275 -0.17 3.63 3.28
C PRO A 275 0.45 3.25 4.62
N VAL A 276 0.97 2.02 4.72
CA VAL A 276 1.61 1.47 5.92
C VAL A 276 3.12 1.72 5.90
N GLY A 277 3.75 1.48 4.74
CA GLY A 277 5.19 1.57 4.58
C GLY A 277 5.64 1.12 3.21
N ILE A 278 6.94 0.93 3.05
CA ILE A 278 7.55 0.45 1.82
C ILE A 278 8.21 -0.89 2.07
N ILE A 279 7.85 -1.89 1.29
CA ILE A 279 8.54 -3.17 1.23
C ILE A 279 9.65 -3.03 0.20
N GLU A 280 10.88 -2.88 0.70
CA GLU A 280 12.06 -2.76 -0.15
C GLU A 280 12.40 -4.11 -0.80
N ARG A 281 12.66 -4.09 -2.11
CA ARG A 281 13.21 -5.17 -2.92
C ARG A 281 14.30 -4.61 -3.83
N GLU A 282 14.84 -5.41 -4.73
CA GLU A 282 16.02 -5.04 -5.52
C GLU A 282 15.83 -3.79 -6.38
N SER A 283 14.62 -3.50 -6.87
CA SER A 283 14.35 -2.36 -7.76
C SER A 283 14.64 -0.98 -7.14
N THR A 284 14.84 -0.90 -5.82
CA THR A 284 15.21 0.33 -5.12
C THR A 284 16.45 0.19 -4.24
N LEU A 285 17.21 -0.90 -4.34
CA LEU A 285 18.42 -1.11 -3.53
C LEU A 285 19.63 -0.33 -4.05
N ARG A 286 19.44 0.98 -4.26
CA ARG A 286 20.50 1.90 -4.66
C ARG A 286 20.27 3.28 -4.04
N TYR A 287 21.41 3.95 -3.81
CA TYR A 287 21.46 5.38 -3.49
C TYR A 287 22.11 6.13 -4.65
N ASN A 288 21.69 7.35 -4.91
CA ASN A 288 22.35 8.21 -5.89
C ASN A 288 23.61 8.84 -5.27
N ILE A 289 24.60 7.99 -4.99
CA ILE A 289 25.87 8.37 -4.37
C ILE A 289 26.95 8.30 -5.41
N SER A 290 27.60 9.43 -5.71
CA SER A 290 28.74 9.50 -6.63
C SER A 290 30.03 8.88 -6.08
N ASP A 291 30.12 8.68 -4.77
CA ASP A 291 31.27 8.11 -4.08
C ASP A 291 31.11 6.59 -3.91
N GLN A 292 31.77 5.82 -4.78
CA GLN A 292 31.68 4.34 -4.79
C GLN A 292 32.09 3.69 -3.45
N VAL A 293 32.95 4.34 -2.67
CA VAL A 293 33.34 3.82 -1.34
C VAL A 293 32.18 3.97 -0.38
N ILE A 294 31.51 5.13 -0.41
CA ILE A 294 30.35 5.37 0.45
C ILE A 294 29.14 4.52 0.00
N GLU A 295 28.97 4.30 -1.28
CA GLU A 295 27.95 3.37 -1.80
C GLU A 295 28.14 1.95 -1.24
N LYS A 296 29.38 1.42 -1.23
CA LYS A 296 29.70 0.13 -0.61
C LYS A 296 29.39 0.10 0.89
N ILE A 297 29.72 1.17 1.61
CA ILE A 297 29.42 1.30 3.05
C ILE A 297 27.92 1.29 3.29
N VAL A 298 27.15 2.03 2.51
CA VAL A 298 25.68 2.08 2.60
C VAL A 298 25.09 0.69 2.33
N LYS A 299 25.52 0.02 1.26
CA LYS A 299 25.08 -1.33 0.93
C LYS A 299 25.37 -2.32 2.07
N TYR A 300 26.59 -2.30 2.62
CA TYR A 300 26.95 -3.17 3.76
C TYR A 300 26.03 -2.93 4.97
N ILE A 301 25.71 -1.66 5.27
CA ILE A 301 24.79 -1.33 6.37
C ILE A 301 23.40 -1.86 6.05
N ASP A 302 22.89 -1.64 4.84
CA ASP A 302 21.54 -2.07 4.44
C ASP A 302 21.38 -3.60 4.50
N ASP A 303 22.43 -4.34 4.18
CA ASP A 303 22.45 -5.80 4.27
C ASP A 303 22.59 -6.33 5.73
N SER A 304 23.09 -5.49 6.66
CA SER A 304 23.54 -5.98 7.98
C SER A 304 22.96 -5.22 9.19
N TYR A 305 22.20 -4.13 9.02
CA TYR A 305 21.78 -3.24 10.13
C TYR A 305 21.01 -3.96 11.26
N SER A 306 20.28 -5.02 10.96
CA SER A 306 19.52 -5.82 11.93
C SER A 306 20.38 -6.87 12.65
N THR A 307 21.55 -7.20 12.10
CA THR A 307 22.48 -8.16 12.70
C THR A 307 23.37 -7.53 13.77
N ASP A 308 24.12 -8.36 14.47
CA ASP A 308 25.09 -7.94 15.50
C ASP A 308 26.47 -7.71 14.89
N PHE A 309 26.57 -6.78 13.91
CA PHE A 309 27.86 -6.40 13.36
C PHE A 309 28.51 -5.26 14.15
N GLN A 310 29.83 -5.25 14.19
CA GLN A 310 30.57 -4.15 14.82
C GLN A 310 30.96 -3.10 13.77
N LEU A 311 30.88 -1.81 14.14
CA LEU A 311 31.33 -0.71 13.27
C LEU A 311 32.77 -0.89 12.76
N ARG A 312 33.62 -1.64 13.48
CA ARG A 312 34.96 -1.93 13.04
C ARG A 312 34.97 -2.76 11.77
N GLU A 313 34.13 -3.79 11.70
CA GLU A 313 34.00 -4.67 10.53
C GLU A 313 33.61 -3.87 9.29
N LEU A 314 32.67 -2.93 9.45
CA LEU A 314 32.26 -2.03 8.38
C LEU A 314 33.45 -1.23 7.82
N PHE A 315 34.30 -0.64 8.70
CA PHE A 315 35.43 0.15 8.22
C PHE A 315 36.56 -0.69 7.61
N GLU A 316 36.64 -1.97 7.91
CA GLU A 316 37.58 -2.91 7.29
C GLU A 316 37.17 -3.32 5.85
N THR A 317 35.91 -3.06 5.44
CA THR A 317 35.44 -3.36 4.07
C THR A 317 36.02 -2.43 3.00
N VAL A 318 36.64 -1.32 3.40
CA VAL A 318 37.17 -0.31 2.48
C VAL A 318 38.59 0.13 2.83
N PRO A 319 39.45 0.45 1.83
CA PRO A 319 40.84 0.82 2.07
C PRO A 319 40.99 2.30 2.51
N LEU A 320 40.21 2.72 3.50
CA LEU A 320 40.23 4.09 4.02
C LEU A 320 40.26 4.11 5.56
N SER A 321 40.88 5.14 6.14
CA SER A 321 40.79 5.33 7.59
C SER A 321 39.35 5.64 8.03
N ARG A 322 38.98 5.21 9.23
CA ARG A 322 37.67 5.50 9.84
C ARG A 322 37.31 6.99 9.74
N ARG A 323 38.25 7.89 10.03
CA ARG A 323 38.03 9.36 9.94
C ARG A 323 37.67 9.80 8.50
N SER A 324 38.36 9.24 7.52
CA SER A 324 38.07 9.56 6.11
C SER A 324 36.69 9.07 5.69
N VAL A 325 36.32 7.85 6.08
CA VAL A 325 34.97 7.29 5.82
C VAL A 325 33.91 8.16 6.46
N GLU A 326 34.02 8.48 7.75
CA GLU A 326 33.02 9.30 8.48
C GLU A 326 32.84 10.69 7.85
N MET A 327 33.94 11.33 7.43
CA MET A 327 33.88 12.62 6.77
C MET A 327 33.21 12.54 5.39
N ARG A 328 33.56 11.56 4.56
CA ARG A 328 33.00 11.34 3.24
C ARG A 328 31.53 10.92 3.33
N PHE A 329 31.21 10.01 4.26
CA PHE A 329 29.84 9.56 4.51
C PHE A 329 28.95 10.75 4.93
N ARG A 330 29.40 11.58 5.86
CA ARG A 330 28.67 12.77 6.28
C ARG A 330 28.48 13.78 5.13
N LYS A 331 29.50 13.91 4.27
CA LYS A 331 29.39 14.77 3.07
C LYS A 331 28.37 14.24 2.08
N ALA A 332 28.33 12.93 1.85
CA ALA A 332 27.41 12.29 0.90
C ALA A 332 25.98 12.16 1.45
N MET A 333 25.82 11.74 2.70
CA MET A 333 24.54 11.38 3.31
C MET A 333 23.95 12.45 4.23
N GLY A 334 24.70 13.50 4.58
CA GLY A 334 24.29 14.56 5.53
C GLY A 334 24.28 14.14 6.99
N ILE A 335 24.42 12.84 7.29
CA ILE A 335 24.38 12.23 8.64
C ILE A 335 25.60 11.36 8.88
N THR A 336 25.85 10.96 10.13
CA THR A 336 26.94 10.03 10.45
C THR A 336 26.56 8.58 10.13
N VAL A 337 27.56 7.70 9.98
CA VAL A 337 27.37 6.25 9.81
C VAL A 337 26.48 5.68 10.91
N TYR A 338 26.76 6.04 12.17
CA TYR A 338 25.96 5.60 13.31
C TYR A 338 24.50 6.06 13.24
N GLN A 339 24.25 7.33 12.87
CA GLN A 339 22.88 7.86 12.71
C GLN A 339 22.15 7.14 11.61
N TYR A 340 22.80 6.78 10.51
CA TYR A 340 22.22 6.02 9.43
C TYR A 340 21.77 4.62 9.88
N ILE A 341 22.63 3.88 10.60
CA ILE A 341 22.29 2.56 11.16
C ILE A 341 21.07 2.66 12.09
N ILE A 342 21.07 3.62 13.00
CA ILE A 342 19.93 3.82 13.92
C ILE A 342 18.65 4.16 13.16
N MET A 343 18.73 4.98 12.13
CA MET A 343 17.57 5.31 11.29
C MET A 343 16.98 4.06 10.64
N LYS A 344 17.82 3.21 10.03
CA LYS A 344 17.35 1.94 9.40
C LYS A 344 16.70 1.01 10.43
N ARG A 345 17.31 0.86 11.62
CA ARG A 345 16.73 0.06 12.71
C ARG A 345 15.37 0.59 13.18
N VAL A 346 15.24 1.91 13.32
CA VAL A 346 13.97 2.54 13.71
C VAL A 346 12.91 2.37 12.62
N GLU A 347 13.26 2.46 11.34
CA GLU A 347 12.34 2.23 10.22
C GLU A 347 11.84 0.78 10.19
N HIS A 348 12.73 -0.19 10.35
CA HIS A 348 12.37 -1.60 10.46
C HIS A 348 11.47 -1.88 11.68
N MET A 349 11.84 -1.34 12.84
CA MET A 349 11.00 -1.44 14.04
C MET A 349 9.61 -0.83 13.83
N ALA A 350 9.51 0.34 13.19
CA ALA A 350 8.24 0.99 12.90
C ALA A 350 7.34 0.13 11.99
N HIS A 351 7.93 -0.50 10.97
CA HIS A 351 7.22 -1.44 10.10
C HIS A 351 6.66 -2.65 10.89
N LEU A 352 7.50 -3.32 11.67
CA LEU A 352 7.08 -4.47 12.48
C LEU A 352 6.02 -4.12 13.55
N LEU A 353 6.07 -2.91 14.10
CA LEU A 353 5.07 -2.44 15.06
C LEU A 353 3.67 -2.34 14.47
N VAL A 354 3.57 -2.02 13.19
CA VAL A 354 2.29 -1.85 12.49
C VAL A 354 1.79 -3.18 11.89
N THR A 355 2.71 -4.04 11.48
CA THR A 355 2.39 -5.28 10.75
C THR A 355 2.31 -6.52 11.63
N THR A 356 2.67 -6.44 12.92
CA THR A 356 2.66 -7.58 13.83
C THR A 356 2.15 -7.22 15.23
N ASP A 357 1.55 -8.21 15.94
CA ASP A 357 1.12 -8.08 17.35
C ASP A 357 2.23 -8.40 18.37
N ARG A 358 3.46 -8.62 17.92
CA ARG A 358 4.58 -9.06 18.75
C ARG A 358 4.93 -8.02 19.81
N PRO A 359 5.48 -8.44 20.96
CA PRO A 359 5.96 -7.53 22.01
C PRO A 359 6.97 -6.52 21.45
N VAL A 360 6.89 -5.27 21.92
CA VAL A 360 7.79 -4.18 21.48
C VAL A 360 9.27 -4.53 21.70
N ALA A 361 9.59 -5.25 22.78
CA ALA A 361 10.94 -5.68 23.08
C ALA A 361 11.50 -6.67 22.04
N ASP A 362 10.67 -7.64 21.60
CA ASP A 362 11.06 -8.65 20.60
C ASP A 362 11.27 -7.99 19.23
N ILE A 363 10.37 -7.08 18.85
CA ILE A 363 10.49 -6.29 17.63
C ILE A 363 11.76 -5.44 17.63
N ALA A 364 12.07 -4.81 18.77
CA ALA A 364 13.27 -4.02 18.89
C ALA A 364 14.54 -4.86 18.75
N TYR A 365 14.56 -6.04 19.35
CA TYR A 365 15.67 -6.98 19.22
C TYR A 365 15.87 -7.43 17.76
N GLU A 366 14.80 -7.80 17.06
CA GLU A 366 14.82 -8.16 15.64
C GLU A 366 15.28 -7.01 14.74
N ALA A 367 14.87 -5.79 15.05
CA ALA A 367 15.34 -4.59 14.34
C ALA A 367 16.83 -4.25 14.62
N GLY A 368 17.52 -5.04 15.46
CA GLY A 368 18.96 -4.90 15.74
C GLY A 368 19.29 -4.05 16.96
N PHE A 369 18.32 -3.67 17.79
CA PHE A 369 18.60 -2.99 19.06
C PHE A 369 18.97 -4.01 20.13
N ARG A 370 20.15 -3.84 20.75
CA ARG A 370 20.64 -4.72 21.83
C ARG A 370 20.35 -4.18 23.22
N ASP A 371 20.09 -2.88 23.34
CA ASP A 371 19.76 -2.21 24.60
C ASP A 371 18.32 -1.70 24.58
N CYS A 372 17.44 -2.39 25.31
CA CYS A 372 16.03 -2.05 25.39
C CYS A 372 15.73 -0.79 26.23
N PHE A 373 16.64 -0.34 27.09
CA PHE A 373 16.38 0.76 28.01
C PHE A 373 16.24 2.13 27.33
N ASN A 374 16.88 2.32 26.17
CA ASN A 374 16.89 3.60 25.46
C ASN A 374 15.98 3.62 24.21
N ILE A 375 15.36 2.51 23.86
CA ILE A 375 14.62 2.37 22.59
C ILE A 375 13.49 3.40 22.46
N ALA A 376 12.67 3.57 23.49
CA ALA A 376 11.55 4.53 23.45
C ALA A 376 12.02 5.96 23.18
N ARG A 377 13.16 6.37 23.75
CA ARG A 377 13.76 7.69 23.51
C ARG A 377 14.31 7.81 22.09
N VAL A 378 15.02 6.78 21.61
CA VAL A 378 15.57 6.75 20.26
C VAL A 378 14.42 6.76 19.24
N PHE A 379 13.45 5.91 19.40
CA PHE A 379 12.30 5.82 18.51
C PHE A 379 11.52 7.15 18.44
N ARG A 380 11.25 7.76 19.61
CA ARG A 380 10.58 9.07 19.68
C ARG A 380 11.36 10.17 18.95
N LYS A 381 12.67 10.13 18.97
CA LYS A 381 13.52 11.10 18.24
C LYS A 381 13.29 11.06 16.73
N TYR A 382 13.03 9.87 16.15
CA TYR A 382 12.87 9.69 14.71
C TYR A 382 11.40 9.66 14.24
N LYS A 383 10.47 9.22 15.09
CA LYS A 383 9.04 9.05 14.75
C LYS A 383 8.11 10.02 15.48
N GLY A 384 8.63 10.86 16.39
CA GLY A 384 7.85 11.87 17.13
C GLY A 384 7.08 11.33 18.32
N CYS A 385 6.83 10.02 18.43
CA CYS A 385 6.08 9.35 19.49
C CYS A 385 6.78 8.09 19.98
N SER A 386 6.31 7.49 21.07
CA SER A 386 6.84 6.21 21.56
C SER A 386 6.44 5.04 20.66
N PRO A 387 7.14 3.88 20.70
CA PRO A 387 6.76 2.69 19.96
C PRO A 387 5.34 2.22 20.22
N VAL A 388 4.87 2.30 21.46
CA VAL A 388 3.51 1.91 21.85
C VAL A 388 2.48 2.87 21.27
N GLU A 389 2.70 4.19 21.39
CA GLU A 389 1.86 5.21 20.76
C GLU A 389 1.85 5.07 19.23
N TYR A 390 3.01 4.78 18.63
CA TYR A 390 3.12 4.58 17.19
C TYR A 390 2.28 3.39 16.72
N ARG A 391 2.38 2.25 17.43
CA ARG A 391 1.52 1.09 17.18
C ARG A 391 0.05 1.46 17.30
N HIS A 392 -0.35 2.08 18.41
CA HIS A 392 -1.75 2.42 18.66
C HIS A 392 -2.34 3.35 17.58
N ASN A 393 -1.55 4.30 17.12
CA ASN A 393 -1.99 5.28 16.12
C ASN A 393 -1.98 4.76 14.68
N ASN A 394 -1.20 3.70 14.39
CA ASN A 394 -0.98 3.19 13.04
C ASN A 394 -1.26 1.69 12.91
N CYS A 395 -1.73 1.01 13.97
CA CYS A 395 -1.97 -0.43 13.95
C CYS A 395 -3.13 -0.78 13.04
N VAL A 396 -2.93 -1.80 12.26
CA VAL A 396 -3.90 -2.37 11.31
C VAL A 396 -4.72 -3.51 11.97
N PHE A 397 -4.46 -3.82 13.27
CA PHE A 397 -5.09 -4.93 14.01
C PHE A 397 -6.23 -4.47 14.89
#